data_a10342a660486d578059369ca29ebcab
#
_entry.id   a10342a660486d578059369ca29ebcab
#
_cell.length_a   1.000
_cell.length_b   1.000
_cell.length_c   1.000
_cell.angle_alpha   90.00
_cell.angle_beta   90.00
_cell.angle_gamma   90.00
#
_symmetry.space_group_name_H-M   'P 1'
#
loop_
_entity.id
_entity.type
_entity.pdbx_description
1 polymer ?
#
loop_
_entity_poly.entity_id
_entity_poly.type
_entity_poly.pdbx_seq_one_letter_code
_entity_poly.pdbx_strand_id
1 'polypeptide(L)'
;EQARKHLSKPIINAGNHSMESAVELLKSGNADMIQFGRQSIADPSFPNKLKCGRREDVRPCIICNEECIGRIFGRRTQLSCTVNPSAGFEESMEVKKLERAQNVVVIGAGPGGMEAARCAAERGCNVTVYDRNASLGGTFKVIATGDFKHRIRELIKWYELQLKKLGVKTVLNTEIGAEAECLKNADAIFVATGSNALVPPIPGIDNSKVIDVYDVHKNGLPEGKKVVICGGGLSACDTALEYAPLGREITIVEMRSKIGADVMYINAISINRMLDEYGVTRLTDTKVVGITDEGVVVQTPEGQKTLEADVIVGAFGRKPNMELARSILKAYPTKTAIIGDCREPAKAGNAIREGFYAAMSLQDM
;
A
#
# COMPACT_ATOMS: atom_id res chain seq x y z
N GLU A 1 24.11 -14.50 20.06
CA GLU A 1 25.44 -14.59 20.64
C GLU A 1 25.36 -14.75 22.17
N GLN A 2 24.73 -13.85 22.92
CA GLN A 2 24.64 -13.98 24.40
C GLN A 2 23.97 -15.27 24.85
N ALA A 3 22.83 -15.66 24.23
CA ALA A 3 22.14 -16.89 24.55
C ALA A 3 23.03 -18.14 24.40
N ARG A 4 23.89 -18.18 23.34
CA ARG A 4 24.79 -19.31 23.08
C ARG A 4 25.81 -19.54 24.21
N LYS A 5 26.20 -18.49 24.94
CA LYS A 5 27.14 -18.61 26.07
C LYS A 5 26.57 -19.35 27.29
N HIS A 6 25.23 -19.36 27.39
CA HIS A 6 24.52 -19.85 28.57
C HIS A 6 23.62 -21.06 28.29
N LEU A 7 23.40 -21.40 27.02
CA LEU A 7 22.48 -22.47 26.62
C LEU A 7 23.21 -23.60 25.88
N SER A 8 22.99 -24.83 26.34
CA SER A 8 23.45 -26.06 25.67
C SER A 8 22.39 -26.65 24.74
N LYS A 9 21.14 -26.19 24.83
CA LYS A 9 20.04 -26.64 23.99
C LYS A 9 20.06 -25.93 22.64
N PRO A 10 19.45 -26.53 21.61
CA PRO A 10 19.28 -25.84 20.31
C PRO A 10 18.58 -24.48 20.45
N ILE A 11 19.11 -23.48 19.79
CA ILE A 11 18.58 -22.11 19.78
C ILE A 11 17.80 -21.89 18.49
N ILE A 12 16.50 -21.62 18.63
CA ILE A 12 15.65 -21.16 17.52
C ILE A 12 15.54 -19.64 17.64
N ASN A 13 16.06 -18.92 16.67
CA ASN A 13 15.95 -17.48 16.66
C ASN A 13 14.72 -17.05 15.83
N ALA A 14 13.87 -16.22 16.42
CA ALA A 14 12.71 -15.63 15.80
C ALA A 14 12.87 -14.12 15.78
N GLY A 15 12.53 -13.51 14.66
CA GLY A 15 12.60 -12.07 14.47
C GLY A 15 12.19 -11.68 13.05
N ASN A 16 12.40 -10.43 12.70
CA ASN A 16 12.12 -9.95 11.36
C ASN A 16 13.34 -10.18 10.44
N HIS A 17 13.76 -11.44 10.31
CA HIS A 17 14.93 -11.80 9.53
C HIS A 17 14.72 -11.53 8.03
N SER A 18 15.74 -10.95 7.39
CA SER A 18 15.96 -11.14 5.96
C SER A 18 16.57 -12.53 5.71
N MET A 19 16.59 -12.99 4.46
CA MET A 19 17.24 -14.25 4.12
C MET A 19 18.75 -14.21 4.42
N GLU A 20 19.37 -13.05 4.20
CA GLU A 20 20.79 -12.81 4.48
C GLU A 20 21.09 -12.91 5.98
N SER A 21 20.34 -12.19 6.82
CA SER A 21 20.53 -12.21 8.28
C SER A 21 20.27 -13.60 8.88
N ALA A 22 19.31 -14.34 8.31
CA ALA A 22 19.05 -15.72 8.70
C ALA A 22 20.24 -16.64 8.42
N VAL A 23 20.80 -16.55 7.21
CA VAL A 23 21.98 -17.34 6.79
C VAL A 23 23.20 -16.97 7.64
N GLU A 24 23.41 -15.70 7.93
CA GLU A 24 24.51 -15.21 8.76
C GLU A 24 24.43 -15.78 10.20
N LEU A 25 23.25 -15.74 10.81
CA LEU A 25 23.03 -16.31 12.16
C LEU A 25 23.30 -17.81 12.23
N LEU A 26 22.91 -18.56 11.19
CA LEU A 26 23.19 -20.00 11.11
C LEU A 26 24.69 -20.26 10.90
N LYS A 27 25.33 -19.55 9.97
CA LYS A 27 26.77 -19.72 9.68
C LYS A 27 27.67 -19.33 10.86
N SER A 28 27.30 -18.30 11.62
CA SER A 28 28.04 -17.89 12.83
C SER A 28 27.82 -18.80 14.03
N GLY A 29 26.95 -19.81 13.95
CA GLY A 29 26.61 -20.70 15.07
C GLY A 29 25.82 -20.02 16.19
N ASN A 30 25.36 -18.78 16.02
CA ASN A 30 24.58 -18.05 17.02
C ASN A 30 23.14 -18.55 17.14
N ALA A 31 22.63 -19.24 16.12
CA ALA A 31 21.37 -19.98 16.15
C ALA A 31 21.52 -21.32 15.42
N ASP A 32 20.75 -22.31 15.80
CA ASP A 32 20.68 -23.62 15.13
C ASP A 32 19.54 -23.65 14.12
N MET A 33 18.48 -22.88 14.36
CA MET A 33 17.31 -22.75 13.48
C MET A 33 16.80 -21.34 13.48
N ILE A 34 16.12 -20.97 12.37
CA ILE A 34 15.46 -19.66 12.21
C ILE A 34 13.97 -19.88 12.02
N GLN A 35 13.17 -19.12 12.77
CA GLN A 35 11.71 -19.13 12.63
C GLN A 35 11.23 -17.91 11.86
N PHE A 36 10.46 -18.15 10.81
CA PHE A 36 9.81 -17.13 9.99
C PHE A 36 8.29 -17.15 10.22
N GLY A 37 7.75 -16.24 11.04
CA GLY A 37 6.31 -16.15 11.30
C GLY A 37 5.56 -15.48 10.15
N ARG A 38 5.63 -14.16 10.07
CA ARG A 38 4.86 -13.37 9.09
C ARG A 38 5.22 -13.67 7.62
N GLN A 39 6.47 -14.04 7.34
CA GLN A 39 6.88 -14.46 6.00
C GLN A 39 6.16 -15.75 5.57
N SER A 40 5.98 -16.70 6.48
CA SER A 40 5.21 -17.93 6.21
C SER A 40 3.73 -17.68 5.93
N ILE A 41 3.15 -16.62 6.52
CA ILE A 41 1.78 -16.18 6.23
C ILE A 41 1.69 -15.52 4.85
N ALA A 42 2.69 -14.71 4.50
CA ALA A 42 2.74 -14.04 3.20
C ALA A 42 2.97 -15.02 2.04
N ASP A 43 3.78 -16.05 2.29
CA ASP A 43 4.09 -17.10 1.31
C ASP A 43 4.37 -18.43 2.02
N PRO A 44 3.36 -19.29 2.22
CA PRO A 44 3.55 -20.58 2.91
C PRO A 44 4.50 -21.52 2.16
N SER A 45 4.66 -21.33 0.85
CA SER A 45 5.56 -22.15 0.02
C SER A 45 7.00 -21.63 -0.01
N PHE A 46 7.34 -20.55 0.70
CA PHE A 46 8.67 -19.92 0.61
C PHE A 46 9.83 -20.89 0.92
N PRO A 47 9.75 -21.82 1.89
CA PRO A 47 10.84 -22.76 2.12
C PRO A 47 11.12 -23.66 0.91
N ASN A 48 10.05 -24.14 0.26
CA ASN A 48 10.16 -24.97 -0.95
C ASN A 48 10.72 -24.17 -2.13
N LYS A 49 10.32 -22.91 -2.30
CA LYS A 49 10.87 -22.01 -3.32
C LYS A 49 12.36 -21.80 -3.11
N LEU A 50 12.81 -21.56 -1.87
CA LEU A 50 14.23 -21.44 -1.55
C LEU A 50 15.01 -22.74 -1.82
N LYS A 51 14.47 -23.89 -1.41
CA LYS A 51 15.07 -25.21 -1.66
C LYS A 51 15.29 -25.48 -3.15
N CYS A 52 14.38 -24.98 -4.00
CA CYS A 52 14.47 -25.12 -5.47
C CYS A 52 15.23 -23.97 -6.14
N GLY A 53 15.92 -23.09 -5.40
CA GLY A 53 16.67 -21.95 -5.94
C GLY A 53 15.81 -20.82 -6.52
N ARG A 54 14.50 -20.83 -6.28
CA ARG A 54 13.53 -19.83 -6.79
C ARG A 54 13.25 -18.72 -5.77
N ARG A 55 14.30 -18.11 -5.26
CA ARG A 55 14.19 -17.05 -4.24
C ARG A 55 13.35 -15.87 -4.71
N GLU A 56 13.49 -15.47 -5.94
CA GLU A 56 12.79 -14.34 -6.55
C GLU A 56 11.26 -14.56 -6.66
N ASP A 57 10.81 -15.82 -6.56
CA ASP A 57 9.38 -16.18 -6.55
C ASP A 57 8.73 -16.03 -5.16
N VAL A 58 9.53 -15.83 -4.13
CA VAL A 58 9.02 -15.66 -2.76
C VAL A 58 8.26 -14.34 -2.65
N ARG A 59 6.95 -14.42 -2.35
CA ARG A 59 6.12 -13.24 -2.06
C ARG A 59 6.59 -12.59 -0.75
N PRO A 60 7.07 -11.36 -0.75
CA PRO A 60 7.63 -10.75 0.46
C PRO A 60 6.54 -10.34 1.45
N CYS A 61 6.79 -10.57 2.74
CA CYS A 61 6.03 -9.93 3.81
C CYS A 61 6.44 -8.45 3.91
N ILE A 62 5.49 -7.53 3.79
CA ILE A 62 5.75 -6.07 3.89
C ILE A 62 5.72 -5.52 5.32
N ILE A 63 5.60 -6.37 6.32
CA ILE A 63 5.64 -6.06 7.76
C ILE A 63 4.58 -5.02 8.18
N CYS A 64 3.48 -4.94 7.46
CA CYS A 64 2.41 -3.99 7.74
C CYS A 64 1.63 -4.28 9.03
N ASN A 65 1.67 -5.52 9.54
CA ASN A 65 0.92 -5.99 10.71
C ASN A 65 -0.62 -5.88 10.60
N GLU A 66 -1.17 -5.39 9.50
CA GLU A 66 -2.59 -5.03 9.34
C GLU A 66 -3.53 -6.24 9.39
N GLU A 67 -3.32 -7.23 8.52
CA GLU A 67 -4.25 -8.35 8.35
C GLU A 67 -3.86 -9.61 9.15
N CYS A 68 -2.65 -9.68 9.69
CA CYS A 68 -2.23 -10.74 10.59
C CYS A 68 -2.48 -10.33 12.06
N ILE A 69 -1.57 -9.59 12.66
CA ILE A 69 -1.64 -9.15 14.05
C ILE A 69 -2.86 -8.25 14.28
N GLY A 70 -3.13 -7.34 13.36
CA GLY A 70 -4.26 -6.39 13.46
C GLY A 70 -5.62 -7.08 13.46
N ARG A 71 -5.78 -8.19 12.72
CA ARG A 71 -7.03 -8.97 12.78
C ARG A 71 -7.17 -9.74 14.08
N ILE A 72 -6.12 -10.43 14.52
CA ILE A 72 -6.16 -11.25 15.72
C ILE A 72 -6.38 -10.38 16.96
N PHE A 73 -5.52 -9.41 17.19
CA PHE A 73 -5.51 -8.62 18.43
C PHE A 73 -6.35 -7.34 18.35
N GLY A 74 -6.48 -6.73 17.18
CA GLY A 74 -7.25 -5.51 17.00
C GLY A 74 -8.73 -5.76 16.74
N ARG A 75 -9.04 -6.60 15.73
CA ARG A 75 -10.43 -6.87 15.30
C ARG A 75 -11.00 -8.16 15.90
N ARG A 76 -10.20 -8.97 16.58
CA ARG A 76 -10.58 -10.29 17.14
C ARG A 76 -11.23 -11.21 16.11
N THR A 77 -10.66 -11.26 14.91
CA THR A 77 -11.14 -12.07 13.79
C THR A 77 -10.04 -13.02 13.31
N GLN A 78 -10.41 -13.97 12.44
CA GLN A 78 -9.47 -14.90 11.83
C GLN A 78 -8.31 -14.17 11.14
N LEU A 79 -7.12 -14.72 11.29
CA LEU A 79 -5.90 -14.27 10.62
C LEU A 79 -6.09 -14.24 9.10
N SER A 80 -5.50 -13.23 8.46
CA SER A 80 -5.31 -13.16 7.02
C SER A 80 -3.98 -12.44 6.73
N CYS A 81 -3.73 -12.05 5.48
CA CYS A 81 -2.53 -11.30 5.12
C CYS A 81 -2.86 -10.21 4.09
N THR A 82 -2.22 -9.06 4.23
CA THR A 82 -2.34 -7.94 3.30
C THR A 82 -1.92 -8.32 1.88
N VAL A 83 -0.84 -9.08 1.74
CA VAL A 83 -0.25 -9.43 0.44
C VAL A 83 -0.63 -10.83 -0.04
N ASN A 84 -1.23 -11.65 0.81
CA ASN A 84 -1.70 -13.00 0.48
C ASN A 84 -3.19 -13.14 0.84
N PRO A 85 -4.11 -12.87 -0.08
CA PRO A 85 -5.55 -12.90 0.19
C PRO A 85 -6.09 -14.26 0.63
N SER A 86 -5.44 -15.38 0.23
CA SER A 86 -5.86 -16.73 0.61
C SER A 86 -5.41 -17.14 2.02
N ALA A 87 -4.51 -16.37 2.67
CA ALA A 87 -3.99 -16.72 3.99
C ALA A 87 -5.10 -16.85 5.03
N GLY A 88 -5.19 -18.02 5.66
CA GLY A 88 -6.24 -18.42 6.60
C GLY A 88 -7.52 -18.95 5.94
N PHE A 89 -7.54 -19.05 4.60
CA PHE A 89 -8.66 -19.53 3.79
C PHE A 89 -8.18 -20.38 2.61
N GLU A 90 -7.01 -21.01 2.75
CA GLU A 90 -6.27 -21.63 1.66
C GLU A 90 -7.10 -22.68 0.91
N GLU A 91 -7.87 -23.50 1.63
CA GLU A 91 -8.70 -24.55 1.04
C GLU A 91 -9.84 -23.97 0.19
N SER A 92 -10.56 -22.97 0.71
CA SER A 92 -11.70 -22.35 0.01
C SER A 92 -11.26 -21.36 -1.07
N MET A 93 -10.02 -20.87 -1.01
CA MET A 93 -9.45 -19.85 -1.90
C MET A 93 -8.32 -20.43 -2.78
N GLU A 94 -8.33 -21.74 -3.03
CA GLU A 94 -7.40 -22.37 -3.94
C GLU A 94 -7.58 -21.83 -5.37
N VAL A 95 -6.48 -21.35 -5.97
CA VAL A 95 -6.52 -20.81 -7.33
C VAL A 95 -6.53 -21.98 -8.33
N LYS A 96 -7.70 -22.29 -8.89
CA LYS A 96 -7.89 -23.34 -9.88
C LYS A 96 -7.94 -22.75 -11.30
N LYS A 97 -7.37 -23.47 -12.25
CA LYS A 97 -7.46 -23.10 -13.66
C LYS A 97 -8.91 -23.22 -14.14
N LEU A 98 -9.30 -22.32 -15.02
CA LEU A 98 -10.54 -22.41 -15.78
C LEU A 98 -10.40 -23.48 -16.86
N GLU A 99 -11.50 -24.12 -17.22
CA GLU A 99 -11.53 -25.09 -18.35
C GLU A 99 -11.31 -24.37 -19.68
N ARG A 100 -11.81 -23.13 -19.82
CA ARG A 100 -11.64 -22.29 -20.99
C ARG A 100 -10.91 -20.97 -20.63
N ALA A 101 -9.87 -20.68 -21.39
CA ALA A 101 -9.15 -19.41 -21.26
C ALA A 101 -10.06 -18.22 -21.62
N GLN A 102 -10.12 -17.22 -20.75
CA GLN A 102 -10.85 -15.97 -20.96
C GLN A 102 -9.89 -14.82 -21.25
N ASN A 103 -10.35 -13.83 -22.01
CA ASN A 103 -9.62 -12.60 -22.28
C ASN A 103 -9.99 -11.57 -21.21
N VAL A 104 -9.05 -11.24 -20.33
CA VAL A 104 -9.25 -10.33 -19.22
C VAL A 104 -8.50 -9.02 -19.45
N VAL A 105 -9.20 -7.91 -19.37
CA VAL A 105 -8.62 -6.57 -19.41
C VAL A 105 -8.63 -5.97 -18.03
N VAL A 106 -7.45 -5.53 -17.57
CA VAL A 106 -7.28 -4.81 -16.30
C VAL A 106 -6.86 -3.38 -16.59
N ILE A 107 -7.58 -2.40 -16.05
CA ILE A 107 -7.31 -0.97 -16.23
C ILE A 107 -6.81 -0.39 -14.91
N GLY A 108 -5.51 -0.09 -14.87
CA GLY A 108 -4.79 0.34 -13.68
C GLY A 108 -3.89 -0.75 -13.09
N ALA A 109 -2.61 -0.46 -13.00
CA ALA A 109 -1.56 -1.35 -12.50
C ALA A 109 -1.15 -1.05 -11.05
N GLY A 110 -2.08 -0.56 -10.24
CA GLY A 110 -1.92 -0.48 -8.78
C GLY A 110 -2.00 -1.86 -8.12
N PRO A 111 -1.88 -1.96 -6.78
CA PRO A 111 -1.82 -3.25 -6.08
C PRO A 111 -3.04 -4.13 -6.34
N GLY A 112 -4.24 -3.56 -6.44
CA GLY A 112 -5.45 -4.33 -6.78
C GLY A 112 -5.44 -4.87 -8.20
N GLY A 113 -5.05 -4.04 -9.17
CA GLY A 113 -4.97 -4.46 -10.58
C GLY A 113 -3.86 -5.50 -10.82
N MET A 114 -2.70 -5.34 -10.19
CA MET A 114 -1.61 -6.33 -10.28
C MET A 114 -2.02 -7.69 -9.71
N GLU A 115 -2.70 -7.73 -8.55
CA GLU A 115 -3.18 -8.99 -7.98
C GLU A 115 -4.30 -9.61 -8.80
N ALA A 116 -5.24 -8.80 -9.33
CA ALA A 116 -6.28 -9.28 -10.24
C ALA A 116 -5.68 -9.93 -11.49
N ALA A 117 -4.70 -9.26 -12.11
CA ALA A 117 -4.00 -9.76 -13.30
C ALA A 117 -3.23 -11.05 -13.00
N ARG A 118 -2.50 -11.09 -11.87
CA ARG A 118 -1.74 -12.26 -11.44
C ARG A 118 -2.66 -13.47 -11.23
N CYS A 119 -3.73 -13.28 -10.46
CA CYS A 119 -4.66 -14.36 -10.13
C CYS A 119 -5.42 -14.85 -11.37
N ALA A 120 -5.91 -13.95 -12.23
CA ALA A 120 -6.56 -14.34 -13.48
C ALA A 120 -5.62 -15.11 -14.42
N ALA A 121 -4.36 -14.69 -14.53
CA ALA A 121 -3.36 -15.40 -15.33
C ALA A 121 -3.01 -16.78 -14.75
N GLU A 122 -2.90 -16.93 -13.41
CA GLU A 122 -2.75 -18.25 -12.76
C GLU A 122 -3.94 -19.17 -13.04
N ARG A 123 -5.15 -18.60 -13.21
CA ARG A 123 -6.35 -19.34 -13.61
C ARG A 123 -6.39 -19.68 -15.11
N GLY A 124 -5.35 -19.33 -15.87
CA GLY A 124 -5.22 -19.65 -17.28
C GLY A 124 -5.82 -18.62 -18.23
N CYS A 125 -6.18 -17.42 -17.76
CA CYS A 125 -6.71 -16.35 -18.61
C CYS A 125 -5.61 -15.65 -19.42
N ASN A 126 -5.99 -15.13 -20.60
CA ASN A 126 -5.19 -14.20 -21.39
C ASN A 126 -5.37 -12.79 -20.81
N VAL A 127 -4.40 -12.28 -20.08
CA VAL A 127 -4.55 -11.01 -19.35
C VAL A 127 -3.75 -9.89 -20.03
N THR A 128 -4.40 -8.75 -20.23
CA THR A 128 -3.74 -7.49 -20.61
C THR A 128 -4.02 -6.43 -19.55
N VAL A 129 -2.95 -5.84 -18.99
CA VAL A 129 -2.99 -4.72 -18.05
C VAL A 129 -2.65 -3.43 -18.78
N TYR A 130 -3.50 -2.43 -18.67
CA TYR A 130 -3.26 -1.08 -19.16
C TYR A 130 -3.04 -0.11 -18.01
N ASP A 131 -2.04 0.75 -18.10
CA ASP A 131 -1.82 1.84 -17.14
C ASP A 131 -1.34 3.10 -17.86
N ARG A 132 -1.85 4.25 -17.45
CA ARG A 132 -1.43 5.57 -17.95
C ARG A 132 -0.02 5.95 -17.55
N ASN A 133 0.52 5.35 -16.49
CA ASN A 133 1.88 5.61 -16.01
C ASN A 133 2.90 4.73 -16.74
N ALA A 134 4.17 5.15 -16.68
CA ALA A 134 5.29 4.43 -17.28
C ALA A 134 5.75 3.18 -16.49
N SER A 135 5.12 2.85 -15.37
CA SER A 135 5.53 1.74 -14.51
C SER A 135 4.37 1.17 -13.71
N LEU A 136 4.49 -0.09 -13.33
CA LEU A 136 3.60 -0.76 -12.39
C LEU A 136 3.72 -0.20 -10.98
N GLY A 137 2.73 -0.48 -10.12
CA GLY A 137 2.70 -0.15 -8.69
C GLY A 137 1.72 0.96 -8.32
N GLY A 138 1.34 1.85 -9.26
CA GLY A 138 0.39 2.93 -9.01
C GLY A 138 0.76 3.77 -7.77
N THR A 139 -0.22 4.16 -6.97
CA THR A 139 -0.02 4.92 -5.72
C THR A 139 0.91 4.19 -4.73
N PHE A 140 0.92 2.85 -4.73
CA PHE A 140 1.77 2.06 -3.85
C PHE A 140 3.26 2.28 -4.12
N LYS A 141 3.63 2.51 -5.39
CA LYS A 141 4.99 2.92 -5.77
C LYS A 141 5.31 4.34 -5.30
N VAL A 142 4.38 5.25 -5.45
CA VAL A 142 4.55 6.66 -5.04
C VAL A 142 4.85 6.77 -3.54
N ILE A 143 4.11 6.05 -2.69
CA ILE A 143 4.30 6.11 -1.24
C ILE A 143 5.51 5.31 -0.72
N ALA A 144 6.24 4.64 -1.58
CA ALA A 144 7.37 3.77 -1.22
C ALA A 144 8.74 4.47 -1.34
N THR A 145 8.80 5.78 -1.15
CA THR A 145 10.03 6.60 -1.29
C THR A 145 10.96 6.45 -0.10
N GLY A 146 10.48 6.55 1.11
CA GLY A 146 11.30 6.43 2.32
C GLY A 146 12.02 5.08 2.44
N ASP A 147 13.23 5.07 3.03
CA ASP A 147 14.03 3.85 3.16
C ASP A 147 13.33 2.76 3.97
N PHE A 148 12.55 3.14 4.97
CA PHE A 148 11.73 2.23 5.77
C PHE A 148 10.59 1.55 4.97
N LYS A 149 10.33 1.97 3.72
CA LYS A 149 9.35 1.40 2.80
C LYS A 149 9.96 0.40 1.79
N HIS A 150 11.21 -0.02 1.92
CA HIS A 150 11.89 -0.92 0.97
C HIS A 150 11.08 -2.20 0.67
N ARG A 151 10.37 -2.76 1.65
CA ARG A 151 9.56 -3.96 1.47
C ARG A 151 8.37 -3.77 0.54
N ILE A 152 7.85 -2.56 0.41
CA ILE A 152 6.83 -2.23 -0.59
C ILE A 152 7.45 -2.27 -1.98
N ARG A 153 8.66 -1.73 -2.14
CA ARG A 153 9.41 -1.79 -3.41
C ARG A 153 9.74 -3.23 -3.81
N GLU A 154 10.09 -4.09 -2.83
CA GLU A 154 10.29 -5.54 -3.07
C GLU A 154 8.99 -6.22 -3.55
N LEU A 155 7.84 -5.90 -2.96
CA LEU A 155 6.56 -6.45 -3.38
C LEU A 155 6.18 -6.03 -4.81
N ILE A 156 6.42 -4.77 -5.19
CA ILE A 156 6.18 -4.29 -6.56
C ILE A 156 7.06 -5.06 -7.55
N LYS A 157 8.37 -5.22 -7.27
CA LYS A 157 9.29 -6.02 -8.09
C LYS A 157 8.85 -7.47 -8.20
N TRP A 158 8.33 -8.04 -7.11
CA TRP A 158 7.77 -9.38 -7.13
C TRP A 158 6.56 -9.48 -8.07
N TYR A 159 5.62 -8.52 -8.02
CA TYR A 159 4.51 -8.48 -8.97
C TYR A 159 4.98 -8.35 -10.42
N GLU A 160 5.91 -7.45 -10.71
CA GLU A 160 6.50 -7.27 -12.05
C GLU A 160 7.05 -8.61 -12.59
N LEU A 161 7.79 -9.34 -11.76
CA LEU A 161 8.34 -10.64 -12.12
C LEU A 161 7.25 -11.69 -12.33
N GLN A 162 6.25 -11.77 -11.41
CA GLN A 162 5.19 -12.77 -11.51
C GLN A 162 4.31 -12.54 -12.76
N LEU A 163 3.92 -11.30 -13.03
CA LEU A 163 3.15 -10.95 -14.22
C LEU A 163 3.91 -11.33 -15.50
N LYS A 164 5.21 -11.05 -15.54
CA LYS A 164 6.06 -11.47 -16.67
C LYS A 164 6.13 -13.00 -16.81
N LYS A 165 6.35 -13.74 -15.71
CA LYS A 165 6.41 -15.22 -15.73
C LYS A 165 5.09 -15.86 -16.15
N LEU A 166 3.97 -15.23 -15.82
CA LEU A 166 2.62 -15.68 -16.18
C LEU A 166 2.19 -15.24 -17.60
N GLY A 167 3.05 -14.54 -18.33
CA GLY A 167 2.75 -14.10 -19.70
C GLY A 167 1.73 -12.96 -19.79
N VAL A 168 1.51 -12.22 -18.69
CA VAL A 168 0.61 -11.06 -18.67
C VAL A 168 1.18 -9.96 -19.57
N LYS A 169 0.39 -9.48 -20.53
CA LYS A 169 0.73 -8.33 -21.36
C LYS A 169 0.53 -7.04 -20.58
N THR A 170 1.57 -6.23 -20.44
CA THR A 170 1.51 -4.91 -19.81
C THR A 170 1.67 -3.81 -20.85
N VAL A 171 0.71 -2.89 -20.93
CA VAL A 171 0.67 -1.76 -21.86
C VAL A 171 0.67 -0.49 -21.02
N LEU A 172 1.85 0.06 -20.83
CA LEU A 172 2.10 1.26 -20.02
C LEU A 172 2.03 2.53 -20.88
N ASN A 173 2.04 3.72 -20.25
CA ASN A 173 1.84 5.02 -20.90
C ASN A 173 0.58 5.06 -21.77
N THR A 174 -0.46 4.31 -21.39
CA THR A 174 -1.66 4.15 -22.21
C THR A 174 -2.90 4.35 -21.34
N GLU A 175 -3.64 5.40 -21.64
CA GLU A 175 -4.95 5.66 -21.04
C GLU A 175 -6.05 4.99 -21.86
N ILE A 176 -6.94 4.24 -21.18
CA ILE A 176 -8.04 3.51 -21.80
C ILE A 176 -9.35 4.25 -21.51
N GLY A 177 -10.09 4.61 -22.56
CA GLY A 177 -11.45 5.10 -22.49
C GLY A 177 -12.49 3.96 -22.57
N ALA A 178 -13.75 4.26 -22.26
CA ALA A 178 -14.83 3.26 -22.31
C ALA A 178 -15.11 2.71 -23.71
N GLU A 179 -14.72 3.43 -24.76
CA GLU A 179 -14.91 3.04 -26.16
C GLU A 179 -13.76 2.20 -26.75
N ALA A 180 -12.74 1.90 -25.94
CA ALA A 180 -11.55 1.19 -26.41
C ALA A 180 -11.92 -0.21 -26.96
N GLU A 181 -11.34 -0.55 -28.11
CA GLU A 181 -11.63 -1.82 -28.81
C GLU A 181 -11.31 -3.05 -27.97
N CYS A 182 -10.26 -2.97 -27.14
CA CYS A 182 -9.87 -4.08 -26.23
C CYS A 182 -10.98 -4.45 -25.24
N LEU A 183 -11.88 -3.52 -24.88
CA LEU A 183 -12.98 -3.77 -23.94
C LEU A 183 -14.14 -4.53 -24.62
N LYS A 184 -14.36 -4.32 -25.92
CA LYS A 184 -15.40 -5.03 -26.66
C LYS A 184 -15.13 -6.53 -26.70
N ASN A 185 -13.86 -6.89 -26.90
CA ASN A 185 -13.41 -8.27 -27.07
C ASN A 185 -13.01 -8.96 -25.78
N ALA A 186 -13.09 -8.27 -24.62
CA ALA A 186 -12.81 -8.85 -23.32
C ALA A 186 -14.00 -9.67 -22.81
N ASP A 187 -13.72 -10.81 -22.20
CA ASP A 187 -14.69 -11.62 -21.45
C ASP A 187 -14.92 -11.03 -20.05
N ALA A 188 -13.89 -10.43 -19.44
CA ALA A 188 -13.99 -9.70 -18.17
C ALA A 188 -13.13 -8.42 -18.17
N ILE A 189 -13.61 -7.40 -17.45
CA ILE A 189 -12.97 -6.09 -17.33
C ILE A 189 -12.84 -5.75 -15.84
N PHE A 190 -11.62 -5.54 -15.37
CA PHE A 190 -11.34 -5.11 -14.01
C PHE A 190 -10.86 -3.66 -14.01
N VAL A 191 -11.66 -2.76 -13.41
CA VAL A 191 -11.34 -1.34 -13.34
C VAL A 191 -10.71 -1.04 -11.98
N ALA A 192 -9.42 -0.72 -11.98
CA ALA A 192 -8.57 -0.49 -10.81
C ALA A 192 -7.86 0.88 -10.90
N THR A 193 -8.56 1.92 -11.37
CA THR A 193 -8.01 3.25 -11.66
C THR A 193 -7.66 4.08 -10.42
N GLY A 194 -7.86 3.52 -9.22
CA GLY A 194 -7.42 4.11 -7.96
C GLY A 194 -8.24 5.33 -7.54
N SER A 195 -7.59 6.25 -6.85
CA SER A 195 -8.21 7.41 -6.23
C SER A 195 -7.42 8.69 -6.51
N ASN A 196 -8.09 9.83 -6.37
CA ASN A 196 -7.50 11.16 -6.47
C ASN A 196 -7.39 11.82 -5.08
N ALA A 197 -6.57 12.87 -4.95
CA ALA A 197 -6.52 13.68 -3.75
C ALA A 197 -7.91 14.25 -3.41
N LEU A 198 -8.25 14.24 -2.14
CA LEU A 198 -9.40 14.98 -1.63
C LEU A 198 -8.95 16.43 -1.37
N VAL A 199 -9.49 17.37 -2.13
CA VAL A 199 -9.27 18.81 -1.92
C VAL A 199 -10.49 19.36 -1.18
N PRO A 200 -10.37 19.69 0.10
CA PRO A 200 -11.49 20.27 0.88
C PRO A 200 -11.72 21.72 0.48
N PRO A 201 -12.94 22.24 0.65
CA PRO A 201 -13.25 23.65 0.36
C PRO A 201 -12.77 24.57 1.49
N ILE A 202 -11.45 24.67 1.65
CA ILE A 202 -10.79 25.53 2.64
C ILE A 202 -10.33 26.80 1.91
N PRO A 203 -10.65 28.00 2.42
CA PRO A 203 -10.14 29.25 1.85
C PRO A 203 -8.61 29.23 1.70
N GLY A 204 -8.10 29.54 0.53
CA GLY A 204 -6.67 29.54 0.21
C GLY A 204 -6.05 28.17 -0.03
N ILE A 205 -6.83 27.11 -0.25
CA ILE A 205 -6.32 25.75 -0.55
C ILE A 205 -5.51 25.69 -1.85
N ASP A 206 -5.69 26.65 -2.73
CA ASP A 206 -4.99 26.85 -4.01
C ASP A 206 -3.72 27.70 -3.89
N ASN A 207 -3.32 28.09 -2.66
CA ASN A 207 -2.09 28.83 -2.42
C ASN A 207 -0.86 28.03 -2.94
N SER A 208 0.10 28.76 -3.52
CA SER A 208 1.31 28.18 -4.13
C SER A 208 2.20 27.38 -3.16
N LYS A 209 2.09 27.59 -1.86
CA LYS A 209 2.77 26.82 -0.82
C LYS A 209 2.16 25.45 -0.56
N VAL A 210 0.94 25.19 -1.07
CA VAL A 210 0.22 23.94 -0.84
C VAL A 210 0.64 22.89 -1.86
N ILE A 211 1.04 21.73 -1.37
CA ILE A 211 1.34 20.55 -2.18
C ILE A 211 0.61 19.32 -1.63
N ASP A 212 0.08 18.47 -2.51
CA ASP A 212 -0.52 17.20 -2.07
C ASP A 212 0.54 16.23 -1.53
N VAL A 213 0.21 15.48 -0.50
CA VAL A 213 1.12 14.53 0.14
C VAL A 213 1.70 13.49 -0.82
N TYR A 214 0.96 13.09 -1.85
CA TYR A 214 1.47 12.15 -2.86
C TYR A 214 2.42 12.82 -3.86
N ASP A 215 2.21 14.10 -4.14
CA ASP A 215 3.14 14.86 -4.97
C ASP A 215 4.46 15.11 -4.24
N VAL A 216 4.42 15.26 -2.90
CA VAL A 216 5.64 15.25 -2.06
C VAL A 216 6.42 13.95 -2.23
N HIS A 217 5.77 12.80 -2.13
CA HIS A 217 6.44 11.51 -2.33
C HIS A 217 6.91 11.30 -3.77
N LYS A 218 6.25 11.87 -4.75
CA LYS A 218 6.60 11.73 -6.18
C LYS A 218 7.75 12.62 -6.60
N ASN A 219 7.77 13.85 -6.11
CA ASN A 219 8.64 14.92 -6.60
C ASN A 219 9.66 15.41 -5.55
N GLY A 220 9.53 14.97 -4.30
CA GLY A 220 10.24 15.51 -3.14
C GLY A 220 9.49 16.68 -2.47
N LEU A 221 9.86 16.97 -1.23
CA LEU A 221 9.35 18.12 -0.50
C LEU A 221 10.03 19.41 -1.02
N PRO A 222 9.29 20.48 -1.34
CA PRO A 222 9.86 21.76 -1.71
C PRO A 222 10.82 22.32 -0.65
N GLU A 223 11.65 23.26 -1.05
CA GLU A 223 12.53 23.98 -0.12
C GLU A 223 11.72 24.75 0.92
N GLY A 224 12.26 24.86 2.14
CA GLY A 224 11.60 25.52 3.27
C GLY A 224 11.90 24.78 4.56
N LYS A 225 11.97 25.49 5.68
CA LYS A 225 12.30 24.92 6.98
C LYS A 225 11.05 24.49 7.74
N LYS A 226 10.04 25.38 7.78
CA LYS A 226 8.79 25.18 8.51
C LYS A 226 7.77 24.49 7.61
N VAL A 227 7.40 23.25 7.95
CA VAL A 227 6.46 22.44 7.19
C VAL A 227 5.23 22.16 8.05
N VAL A 228 4.07 22.54 7.55
CA VAL A 228 2.78 22.19 8.19
C VAL A 228 2.08 21.12 7.35
N ILE A 229 1.83 19.96 7.96
CA ILE A 229 1.10 18.85 7.34
C ILE A 229 -0.34 18.89 7.82
N CYS A 230 -1.28 19.11 6.91
CA CYS A 230 -2.71 19.25 7.18
C CYS A 230 -3.41 17.88 7.02
N GLY A 231 -3.73 17.25 8.13
CA GLY A 231 -4.22 15.88 8.28
C GLY A 231 -3.20 15.00 9.01
N GLY A 232 -3.68 14.11 9.89
CA GLY A 232 -2.85 13.30 10.78
C GLY A 232 -2.96 11.78 10.54
N GLY A 233 -3.31 11.35 9.33
CA GLY A 233 -3.33 9.93 8.95
C GLY A 233 -1.94 9.35 8.70
N LEU A 234 -1.89 8.07 8.27
CA LEU A 234 -0.62 7.37 8.03
C LEU A 234 0.27 8.10 7.02
N SER A 235 -0.28 8.65 5.93
CA SER A 235 0.52 9.37 4.92
C SER A 235 1.21 10.62 5.50
N ALA A 236 0.52 11.35 6.39
CA ALA A 236 1.11 12.48 7.09
C ALA A 236 2.26 12.05 8.02
N CYS A 237 2.04 10.96 8.78
CA CYS A 237 3.09 10.39 9.64
C CYS A 237 4.30 9.94 8.84
N ASP A 238 4.09 9.24 7.73
CA ASP A 238 5.16 8.77 6.84
C ASP A 238 5.97 9.95 6.29
N THR A 239 5.30 11.02 5.83
CA THR A 239 5.95 12.24 5.35
C THR A 239 6.78 12.91 6.45
N ALA A 240 6.21 13.02 7.66
CA ALA A 240 6.92 13.59 8.80
C ALA A 240 8.17 12.79 9.14
N LEU A 241 8.09 11.46 9.16
CA LEU A 241 9.22 10.57 9.45
C LEU A 241 10.29 10.56 8.33
N GLU A 242 9.91 10.87 7.10
CA GLU A 242 10.84 10.97 5.98
C GLU A 242 11.64 12.29 6.02
N TYR A 243 11.01 13.39 6.39
CA TYR A 243 11.60 14.72 6.24
C TYR A 243 12.10 15.37 7.54
N ALA A 244 11.56 15.02 8.71
CA ALA A 244 12.04 15.55 9.99
C ALA A 244 13.53 15.23 10.25
N PRO A 245 14.02 13.99 9.98
CA PRO A 245 15.45 13.67 10.10
C PRO A 245 16.36 14.48 9.19
N LEU A 246 15.81 15.10 8.15
CA LEU A 246 16.52 15.95 7.20
C LEU A 246 16.57 17.44 7.63
N GLY A 247 16.21 17.72 8.89
CA GLY A 247 16.30 19.07 9.48
C GLY A 247 15.07 19.96 9.22
N ARG A 248 13.95 19.39 8.79
CA ARG A 248 12.68 20.13 8.65
C ARG A 248 11.99 20.25 10.00
N GLU A 249 11.46 21.42 10.29
CA GLU A 249 10.58 21.68 11.45
C GLU A 249 9.15 21.34 11.09
N ILE A 250 8.66 20.16 11.51
CA ILE A 250 7.39 19.64 11.07
C ILE A 250 6.32 19.79 12.15
N THR A 251 5.16 20.33 11.74
CA THR A 251 3.94 20.34 12.53
C THR A 251 2.84 19.58 11.82
N ILE A 252 2.28 18.55 12.46
CA ILE A 252 1.09 17.82 11.96
C ILE A 252 -0.14 18.42 12.63
N VAL A 253 -1.14 18.78 11.82
CA VAL A 253 -2.43 19.31 12.28
C VAL A 253 -3.52 18.28 12.01
N GLU A 254 -4.22 17.83 13.05
CA GLU A 254 -5.30 16.83 12.94
C GLU A 254 -6.55 17.31 13.70
N MET A 255 -7.70 17.24 13.02
CA MET A 255 -8.97 17.63 13.60
C MET A 255 -9.52 16.64 14.64
N ARG A 256 -9.07 15.39 14.59
CA ARG A 256 -9.41 14.35 15.57
C ARG A 256 -8.47 14.45 16.78
N SER A 257 -8.86 13.79 17.88
CA SER A 257 -8.08 13.73 19.11
C SER A 257 -6.83 12.87 19.04
N LYS A 258 -6.53 12.24 17.87
CA LYS A 258 -5.43 11.28 17.75
C LYS A 258 -4.78 11.32 16.36
N ILE A 259 -3.45 11.44 16.34
CA ILE A 259 -2.62 11.23 15.16
C ILE A 259 -2.52 9.74 14.85
N GLY A 260 -2.53 9.37 13.57
CA GLY A 260 -2.46 7.98 13.13
C GLY A 260 -3.68 7.15 13.55
N ALA A 261 -4.87 7.75 13.63
CA ALA A 261 -6.09 7.03 14.01
C ALA A 261 -6.44 5.86 13.07
N ASP A 262 -5.95 5.90 11.84
CA ASP A 262 -6.08 4.86 10.83
C ASP A 262 -4.92 3.84 10.85
N VAL A 263 -3.92 4.03 11.71
CA VAL A 263 -2.74 3.17 11.82
C VAL A 263 -3.03 2.01 12.76
N MET A 264 -2.56 0.81 12.39
CA MET A 264 -2.63 -0.35 13.27
C MET A 264 -1.87 -0.07 14.57
N TYR A 265 -2.46 -0.40 15.73
CA TYR A 265 -2.04 0.07 17.04
C TYR A 265 -0.57 -0.20 17.39
N ILE A 266 -0.01 -1.36 17.02
CA ILE A 266 1.41 -1.68 17.26
C ILE A 266 2.31 -0.75 16.45
N ASN A 267 1.95 -0.48 15.19
CA ASN A 267 2.70 0.46 14.35
C ASN A 267 2.57 1.88 14.88
N ALA A 268 1.37 2.26 15.37
CA ALA A 268 1.14 3.59 15.94
C ALA A 268 2.05 3.88 17.15
N ILE A 269 2.33 2.87 17.99
CA ILE A 269 3.28 3.01 19.12
C ILE A 269 4.68 3.39 18.59
N SER A 270 5.17 2.65 17.58
CA SER A 270 6.49 2.91 17.00
C SER A 270 6.55 4.25 16.27
N ILE A 271 5.52 4.57 15.49
CA ILE A 271 5.41 5.84 14.76
C ILE A 271 5.42 7.01 15.74
N ASN A 272 4.58 6.98 16.78
CA ASN A 272 4.53 8.06 17.75
C ASN A 272 5.87 8.27 18.47
N ARG A 273 6.55 7.17 18.86
CA ARG A 273 7.89 7.27 19.44
C ARG A 273 8.89 7.94 18.49
N MET A 274 8.89 7.56 17.22
CA MET A 274 9.80 8.17 16.23
C MET A 274 9.46 9.64 15.97
N LEU A 275 8.16 10.01 15.95
CA LEU A 275 7.74 11.40 15.84
C LEU A 275 8.23 12.23 17.05
N ASP A 276 8.22 11.65 18.27
CA ASP A 276 8.80 12.29 19.46
C ASP A 276 10.33 12.44 19.34
N GLU A 277 11.03 11.38 18.93
CA GLU A 277 12.49 11.36 18.75
C GLU A 277 12.96 12.43 17.73
N TYR A 278 12.18 12.68 16.69
CA TYR A 278 12.46 13.70 15.67
C TYR A 278 11.87 15.07 15.97
N GLY A 279 11.26 15.27 17.13
CA GLY A 279 10.72 16.55 17.56
C GLY A 279 9.54 17.08 16.73
N VAL A 280 8.75 16.16 16.13
CA VAL A 280 7.57 16.53 15.34
C VAL A 280 6.46 17.05 16.23
N THR A 281 6.05 18.31 16.02
CA THR A 281 4.90 18.91 16.73
C THR A 281 3.60 18.29 16.23
N ARG A 282 2.71 17.92 17.14
CA ARG A 282 1.41 17.31 16.82
C ARG A 282 0.29 18.11 17.47
N LEU A 283 -0.57 18.70 16.66
CA LEU A 283 -1.74 19.46 17.10
C LEU A 283 -3.00 18.64 16.78
N THR A 284 -3.54 17.98 17.81
CA THR A 284 -4.82 17.29 17.75
C THR A 284 -5.97 18.22 18.12
N ASP A 285 -7.23 17.79 17.90
CA ASP A 285 -8.43 18.59 18.11
C ASP A 285 -8.33 19.98 17.45
N THR A 286 -7.57 20.06 16.35
CA THR A 286 -7.18 21.27 15.66
C THR A 286 -7.59 21.20 14.19
N LYS A 287 -8.52 22.06 13.79
CA LYS A 287 -9.08 22.08 12.43
C LYS A 287 -8.41 23.15 11.58
N VAL A 288 -7.97 22.79 10.38
CA VAL A 288 -7.55 23.77 9.37
C VAL A 288 -8.79 24.50 8.86
N VAL A 289 -8.79 25.83 8.96
CA VAL A 289 -9.93 26.69 8.57
C VAL A 289 -9.58 27.68 7.47
N GLY A 290 -8.30 27.87 7.17
CA GLY A 290 -7.84 28.74 6.10
C GLY A 290 -6.35 28.57 5.83
N ILE A 291 -5.90 29.05 4.69
CA ILE A 291 -4.49 29.12 4.26
C ILE A 291 -4.23 30.52 3.76
N THR A 292 -3.11 31.11 4.15
CA THR A 292 -2.64 32.44 3.78
C THR A 292 -1.19 32.38 3.33
N ASP A 293 -0.65 33.49 2.85
CA ASP A 293 0.79 33.58 2.50
C ASP A 293 1.71 33.44 3.73
N GLU A 294 1.19 33.70 4.94
CA GLU A 294 1.94 33.49 6.18
C GLU A 294 1.99 32.02 6.61
N GLY A 295 0.94 31.24 6.27
CA GLY A 295 0.85 29.83 6.65
C GLY A 295 -0.59 29.32 6.80
N VAL A 296 -0.79 28.41 7.77
CA VAL A 296 -2.06 27.70 7.98
C VAL A 296 -2.83 28.30 9.13
N VAL A 297 -4.06 28.76 8.88
CA VAL A 297 -4.98 29.21 9.91
C VAL A 297 -5.72 28.01 10.49
N VAL A 298 -5.59 27.83 11.80
CA VAL A 298 -6.19 26.70 12.52
C VAL A 298 -7.15 27.15 13.59
N GLN A 299 -8.20 26.37 13.80
CA GLN A 299 -9.11 26.49 14.95
C GLN A 299 -8.71 25.42 15.96
N THR A 300 -8.25 25.88 17.13
CA THR A 300 -7.96 25.05 18.30
C THR A 300 -9.09 25.20 19.34
N PRO A 301 -9.12 24.40 20.41
CA PRO A 301 -10.04 24.61 21.54
C PRO A 301 -9.94 25.97 22.17
N GLU A 302 -8.74 26.59 22.15
CA GLU A 302 -8.46 27.90 22.76
C GLU A 302 -8.76 29.08 21.81
N GLY A 303 -9.04 28.83 20.53
CA GLY A 303 -9.31 29.88 19.53
C GLY A 303 -8.56 29.68 18.21
N GLN A 304 -8.65 30.67 17.35
CA GLN A 304 -7.92 30.68 16.09
C GLN A 304 -6.50 31.19 16.26
N LYS A 305 -5.57 30.56 15.52
CA LYS A 305 -4.20 31.02 15.35
C LYS A 305 -3.65 30.68 13.98
N THR A 306 -2.62 31.39 13.55
CA THR A 306 -1.87 31.09 12.32
C THR A 306 -0.59 30.35 12.68
N LEU A 307 -0.34 29.24 11.99
CA LEU A 307 0.90 28.48 12.03
C LEU A 307 1.73 28.93 10.84
N GLU A 308 2.86 29.57 11.09
CA GLU A 308 3.80 29.94 10.02
C GLU A 308 4.27 28.69 9.24
N ALA A 309 4.29 28.79 7.93
CA ALA A 309 4.72 27.70 7.07
C ALA A 309 5.44 28.21 5.81
N ASP A 310 6.57 27.59 5.49
CA ASP A 310 7.23 27.72 4.20
C ASP A 310 6.58 26.80 3.19
N VAL A 311 6.20 25.56 3.63
CA VAL A 311 5.55 24.54 2.85
C VAL A 311 4.34 23.99 3.59
N ILE A 312 3.24 23.80 2.88
CA ILE A 312 1.98 23.26 3.42
C ILE A 312 1.66 21.95 2.68
N VAL A 313 1.64 20.84 3.40
CA VAL A 313 1.35 19.52 2.83
C VAL A 313 -0.10 19.14 3.09
N GLY A 314 -0.89 19.01 2.03
CA GLY A 314 -2.29 18.55 2.11
C GLY A 314 -2.38 17.02 2.22
N ALA A 315 -2.72 16.52 3.40
CA ALA A 315 -2.94 15.08 3.67
C ALA A 315 -4.40 14.81 4.08
N PHE A 316 -5.35 15.41 3.34
CA PHE A 316 -6.79 15.40 3.67
C PHE A 316 -7.51 14.10 3.30
N GLY A 317 -6.79 13.11 2.74
CA GLY A 317 -7.35 11.84 2.31
C GLY A 317 -7.56 11.74 0.80
N ARG A 318 -8.36 10.75 0.39
CA ARG A 318 -8.54 10.40 -1.02
C ARG A 318 -10.02 10.28 -1.37
N LYS A 319 -10.37 10.51 -2.64
CA LYS A 319 -11.69 10.25 -3.22
C LYS A 319 -11.59 9.25 -4.38
N PRO A 320 -12.59 8.35 -4.56
CA PRO A 320 -12.57 7.37 -5.66
C PRO A 320 -12.48 8.04 -7.02
N ASN A 321 -11.71 7.45 -7.95
CA ASN A 321 -11.68 7.87 -9.34
C ASN A 321 -12.70 7.07 -10.16
N MET A 322 -13.99 7.43 -10.02
CA MET A 322 -15.13 6.65 -10.50
C MET A 322 -15.63 7.03 -11.92
N GLU A 323 -15.11 8.09 -12.52
CA GLU A 323 -15.65 8.61 -13.78
C GLU A 323 -15.57 7.56 -14.90
N LEU A 324 -14.36 7.08 -15.17
CA LEU A 324 -14.13 6.03 -16.17
C LEU A 324 -14.84 4.72 -15.76
N ALA A 325 -14.78 4.35 -14.47
CA ALA A 325 -15.39 3.13 -13.98
C ALA A 325 -16.91 3.10 -14.20
N ARG A 326 -17.60 4.21 -13.96
CA ARG A 326 -19.05 4.34 -14.24
C ARG A 326 -19.36 4.24 -15.72
N SER A 327 -18.55 4.86 -16.58
CA SER A 327 -18.71 4.81 -18.03
C SER A 327 -18.55 3.38 -18.56
N ILE A 328 -17.52 2.65 -18.09
CA ILE A 328 -17.28 1.25 -18.47
C ILE A 328 -18.37 0.34 -17.93
N LEU A 329 -18.77 0.50 -16.66
CA LEU A 329 -19.85 -0.31 -16.07
C LEU A 329 -21.17 -0.11 -16.80
N LYS A 330 -21.47 1.10 -17.25
CA LYS A 330 -22.67 1.39 -18.06
C LYS A 330 -22.61 0.71 -19.43
N ALA A 331 -21.43 0.70 -20.07
CA ALA A 331 -21.26 0.09 -21.40
C ALA A 331 -21.20 -1.46 -21.32
N TYR A 332 -20.62 -2.01 -20.25
CA TYR A 332 -20.35 -3.44 -20.11
C TYR A 332 -20.77 -3.96 -18.70
N PRO A 333 -22.08 -3.91 -18.35
CA PRO A 333 -22.53 -4.13 -16.96
C PRO A 333 -22.29 -5.56 -16.45
N THR A 334 -22.33 -6.56 -17.33
CA THR A 334 -22.23 -7.99 -16.95
C THR A 334 -20.82 -8.52 -16.83
N LYS A 335 -19.82 -7.80 -17.39
CA LYS A 335 -18.41 -8.24 -17.41
C LYS A 335 -17.44 -7.28 -16.72
N THR A 336 -17.94 -6.27 -16.02
CA THR A 336 -17.12 -5.24 -15.36
C THR A 336 -17.15 -5.40 -13.84
N ALA A 337 -15.96 -5.50 -13.23
CA ALA A 337 -15.78 -5.36 -11.79
C ALA A 337 -14.92 -4.11 -11.47
N ILE A 338 -15.38 -3.31 -10.50
CA ILE A 338 -14.65 -2.14 -9.99
C ILE A 338 -13.96 -2.53 -8.70
N ILE A 339 -12.64 -2.35 -8.61
CA ILE A 339 -11.81 -2.86 -7.52
C ILE A 339 -10.87 -1.80 -6.95
N GLY A 340 -10.53 -1.96 -5.68
CA GLY A 340 -9.60 -1.11 -4.93
C GLY A 340 -10.13 0.30 -4.72
N ASP A 341 -9.21 1.26 -4.59
CA ASP A 341 -9.52 2.66 -4.28
C ASP A 341 -10.41 3.35 -5.32
N CYS A 342 -10.54 2.77 -6.50
CA CYS A 342 -11.50 3.21 -7.52
C CYS A 342 -12.94 3.04 -7.03
N ARG A 343 -13.22 2.01 -6.24
CA ARG A 343 -14.50 1.77 -5.58
C ARG A 343 -14.59 2.56 -4.28
N GLU A 344 -13.62 2.36 -3.40
CA GLU A 344 -13.54 2.98 -2.08
C GLU A 344 -12.10 3.04 -1.61
N PRO A 345 -11.53 4.23 -1.38
CA PRO A 345 -10.19 4.37 -0.84
C PRO A 345 -10.05 3.70 0.53
N ALA A 346 -9.12 2.75 0.62
CA ALA A 346 -8.90 1.95 1.82
C ALA A 346 -7.41 1.55 1.97
N LYS A 347 -7.13 0.57 2.83
CA LYS A 347 -5.78 0.01 2.97
C LYS A 347 -5.41 -0.86 1.77
N ALA A 348 -4.10 -0.98 1.50
CA ALA A 348 -3.59 -1.79 0.39
C ALA A 348 -4.11 -3.24 0.38
N GLY A 349 -4.32 -3.83 1.56
CA GLY A 349 -4.89 -5.17 1.69
C GLY A 349 -6.32 -5.30 1.16
N ASN A 350 -7.12 -4.23 1.23
CA ASN A 350 -8.46 -4.19 0.65
C ASN A 350 -8.36 -4.26 -0.88
N ALA A 351 -7.53 -3.41 -1.49
CA ALA A 351 -7.35 -3.38 -2.93
C ALA A 351 -6.80 -4.73 -3.47
N ILE A 352 -5.80 -5.32 -2.82
CA ILE A 352 -5.22 -6.62 -3.19
C ILE A 352 -6.28 -7.73 -3.08
N ARG A 353 -7.05 -7.76 -1.99
CA ARG A 353 -8.11 -8.76 -1.77
C ARG A 353 -9.23 -8.63 -2.79
N GLU A 354 -9.67 -7.42 -3.10
CA GLU A 354 -10.68 -7.17 -4.14
C GLU A 354 -10.21 -7.61 -5.51
N GLY A 355 -8.94 -7.33 -5.86
CA GLY A 355 -8.34 -7.82 -7.09
C GLY A 355 -8.31 -9.34 -7.18
N PHE A 356 -7.93 -10.00 -6.09
CA PHE A 356 -7.96 -11.46 -5.98
C PHE A 356 -9.38 -12.00 -6.14
N TYR A 357 -10.36 -11.47 -5.42
CA TYR A 357 -11.74 -11.95 -5.50
C TYR A 357 -12.39 -11.71 -6.86
N ALA A 358 -12.09 -10.56 -7.50
CA ALA A 358 -12.56 -10.31 -8.86
C ALA A 358 -12.04 -11.37 -9.83
N ALA A 359 -10.78 -11.75 -9.73
CA ALA A 359 -10.22 -12.83 -10.55
C ALA A 359 -10.79 -14.22 -10.18
N MET A 360 -11.01 -14.49 -8.88
CA MET A 360 -11.61 -15.76 -8.42
C MET A 360 -13.08 -15.91 -8.81
N SER A 361 -13.81 -14.80 -9.05
CA SER A 361 -15.21 -14.83 -9.48
C SER A 361 -15.42 -15.17 -10.95
N LEU A 362 -14.35 -15.23 -11.76
CA LEU A 362 -14.44 -15.72 -13.13
C LEU A 362 -14.92 -17.17 -13.13
N GLN A 363 -15.89 -17.48 -13.98
CA GLN A 363 -16.49 -18.82 -14.10
C GLN A 363 -16.29 -19.38 -15.49
N ASP A 364 -16.27 -20.69 -15.64
CA ASP A 364 -16.32 -21.35 -16.93
C ASP A 364 -17.67 -21.00 -17.60
N MET A 365 -17.60 -20.40 -18.79
CA MET A 365 -18.74 -19.99 -19.63
C MET A 365 -18.94 -20.99 -20.77
#